data_6048799cd482aa0ac3d11618c21d7a3c
#
_entry.id   6048799cd482aa0ac3d11618c21d7a3c
#
_cell.length_a   1.000
_cell.length_b   1.000
_cell.length_c   1.000
_cell.angle_alpha   90.00
_cell.angle_beta   90.00
_cell.angle_gamma   90.00
#
_symmetry.space_group_name_H-M   'P 1'
#
loop_
_entity.id
_entity.type
_entity.pdbx_description
1 polymer ?
#
loop_
_entity_poly.entity_id
_entity_poly.type
_entity_poly.pdbx_seq_one_letter_code
_entity_poly.pdbx_strand_id
1 'polypeptide(L)'
;MVENQPTILFFDSGVGGFSVYREVKELLPNCHYLYCFDNAFFPFSEKSEELIIQRTLTVCGKINGTYPLDLIVIACNTASTVVLPALRETFSIPIVGTVPAIKPATEISQTKQIGLLATKGTIQRSYVDELIKKYATNCKVEKIGSTKLAEIAEQKLHGHSVDLITLKKELEPWIALDKLDSVILGCTHFPLIKEEIQLCLPQVKYFLDPGYAIAKRVKYLLSTIDIQAKPTNTQNLIFCTKLFELDKTFEYMINLWGFKELIVLNV
;
A
#
# COMPACT_ATOMS: atom_id res chain seq x y z
N MET A 1 -11.67 31.82 9.02
CA MET A 1 -11.19 30.84 10.02
C MET A 1 -10.14 30.01 9.32
N VAL A 2 -8.91 29.97 9.84
CA VAL A 2 -7.87 29.06 9.31
C VAL A 2 -8.29 27.67 9.76
N GLU A 3 -8.84 26.85 8.83
CA GLU A 3 -9.10 25.45 9.13
C GLU A 3 -7.73 24.77 9.31
N ASN A 4 -7.52 24.10 10.43
CA ASN A 4 -6.33 23.31 10.67
C ASN A 4 -6.31 22.13 9.70
N GLN A 5 -5.50 22.24 8.64
CA GLN A 5 -5.38 21.20 7.60
C GLN A 5 -4.36 20.16 8.03
N PRO A 6 -4.76 18.91 8.32
CA PRO A 6 -3.81 17.85 8.68
C PRO A 6 -2.85 17.55 7.52
N THR A 7 -1.57 17.36 7.83
CA THR A 7 -0.54 16.92 6.87
C THR A 7 -0.25 15.43 7.04
N ILE A 8 -0.55 14.64 6.02
CA ILE A 8 -0.42 13.18 6.03
C ILE A 8 0.64 12.74 5.03
N LEU A 9 1.64 12.02 5.51
CA LEU A 9 2.61 11.35 4.63
C LEU A 9 2.15 9.93 4.31
N PHE A 10 2.12 9.59 3.02
CA PHE A 10 2.07 8.22 2.53
C PHE A 10 3.46 7.79 2.10
N PHE A 11 3.92 6.67 2.62
CA PHE A 11 5.20 6.07 2.24
C PHE A 11 4.98 4.67 1.67
N ASP A 12 5.58 4.40 0.51
CA ASP A 12 5.63 3.08 -0.11
C ASP A 12 7.01 2.84 -0.76
N SER A 13 7.31 1.62 -1.12
CA SER A 13 8.50 1.26 -1.93
C SER A 13 8.36 1.65 -3.40
N GLY A 14 7.13 1.76 -3.89
CA GLY A 14 6.74 2.09 -5.25
C GLY A 14 5.45 2.90 -5.30
N VAL A 15 4.76 2.85 -6.43
CA VAL A 15 3.52 3.62 -6.62
C VAL A 15 2.25 2.85 -6.22
N GLY A 16 2.38 1.59 -5.76
CA GLY A 16 1.25 0.78 -5.33
C GLY A 16 0.39 1.41 -4.25
N GLY A 17 1.01 2.15 -3.32
CA GLY A 17 0.36 2.84 -2.23
C GLY A 17 -0.69 3.87 -2.63
N PHE A 18 -0.76 4.25 -3.91
CA PHE A 18 -1.86 5.06 -4.42
C PHE A 18 -3.23 4.38 -4.26
N SER A 19 -3.27 3.05 -4.23
CA SER A 19 -4.48 2.30 -3.90
C SER A 19 -5.03 2.66 -2.52
N VAL A 20 -4.15 2.82 -1.53
CA VAL A 20 -4.49 3.24 -0.16
C VAL A 20 -4.75 4.75 -0.09
N TYR A 21 -3.91 5.55 -0.74
CA TYR A 21 -4.04 7.00 -0.79
C TYR A 21 -5.41 7.43 -1.32
N ARG A 22 -5.89 6.80 -2.39
CA ARG A 22 -7.19 7.11 -3.00
C ARG A 22 -8.33 6.98 -2.00
N GLU A 23 -8.38 5.87 -1.27
CA GLU A 23 -9.41 5.61 -0.24
C GLU A 23 -9.37 6.64 0.91
N VAL A 24 -8.15 7.03 1.33
CA VAL A 24 -8.00 8.05 2.37
C VAL A 24 -8.40 9.42 1.86
N LYS A 25 -7.98 9.81 0.65
CA LYS A 25 -8.32 11.10 0.04
C LYS A 25 -9.82 11.26 -0.19
N GLU A 26 -10.50 10.19 -0.61
CA GLU A 26 -11.95 10.18 -0.78
C GLU A 26 -12.68 10.43 0.55
N LEU A 27 -12.21 9.80 1.63
CA LEU A 27 -12.81 9.94 2.96
C LEU A 27 -12.42 11.26 3.67
N LEU A 28 -11.29 11.85 3.33
CA LEU A 28 -10.67 13.02 3.96
C LEU A 28 -10.16 14.02 2.90
N PRO A 29 -11.04 14.64 2.09
CA PRO A 29 -10.62 15.47 0.93
C PRO A 29 -9.85 16.73 1.32
N ASN A 30 -9.98 17.22 2.56
CA ASN A 30 -9.45 18.50 3.02
C ASN A 30 -8.09 18.39 3.76
N CYS A 31 -7.35 17.27 3.61
CA CYS A 31 -6.01 17.14 4.16
C CYS A 31 -4.95 17.60 3.15
N HIS A 32 -3.78 17.99 3.67
CA HIS A 32 -2.57 18.17 2.88
C HIS A 32 -1.87 16.81 2.76
N TYR A 33 -1.59 16.38 1.54
CA TYR A 33 -1.04 15.06 1.26
C TYR A 33 0.39 15.14 0.74
N LEU A 34 1.26 14.38 1.38
CA LEU A 34 2.59 14.08 0.90
C LEU A 34 2.64 12.59 0.54
N TYR A 35 3.10 12.27 -0.65
CA TYR A 35 3.35 10.89 -1.05
C TYR A 35 4.83 10.72 -1.34
N CYS A 36 5.46 9.68 -0.79
CA CYS A 36 6.86 9.35 -1.09
C CYS A 36 6.99 7.88 -1.43
N PHE A 37 7.64 7.60 -2.55
CA PHE A 37 8.00 6.23 -2.92
C PHE A 37 9.51 6.06 -3.04
N ASP A 38 10.01 4.96 -2.45
CA ASP A 38 11.44 4.65 -2.39
C ASP A 38 11.88 3.79 -3.61
N ASN A 39 11.73 4.35 -4.81
CA ASN A 39 12.07 3.66 -6.06
C ASN A 39 13.56 3.33 -6.21
N ALA A 40 14.44 3.94 -5.43
CA ALA A 40 15.85 3.56 -5.38
C ALA A 40 16.05 2.14 -4.84
N PHE A 41 15.14 1.66 -4.00
CA PHE A 41 15.21 0.35 -3.35
C PHE A 41 14.03 -0.58 -3.70
N PHE A 42 13.19 -0.19 -4.64
CA PHE A 42 12.12 -1.06 -5.16
C PHE A 42 12.69 -2.33 -5.81
N PRO A 43 12.07 -3.50 -5.60
CA PRO A 43 10.99 -3.80 -4.68
C PRO A 43 11.51 -4.16 -3.28
N PHE A 44 10.81 -3.71 -2.24
CA PHE A 44 11.17 -4.00 -0.84
C PHE A 44 11.05 -5.50 -0.48
N SER A 45 10.27 -6.26 -1.22
CA SER A 45 10.12 -7.70 -1.01
C SER A 45 11.41 -8.50 -1.18
N GLU A 46 12.44 -7.92 -1.80
CA GLU A 46 13.75 -8.53 -2.04
C GLU A 46 14.85 -7.97 -1.14
N LYS A 47 14.50 -7.14 -0.17
CA LYS A 47 15.44 -6.49 0.73
C LYS A 47 15.41 -7.10 2.13
N SER A 48 16.54 -6.96 2.87
CA SER A 48 16.58 -7.37 4.27
C SER A 48 15.70 -6.47 5.14
N GLU A 49 15.29 -6.99 6.31
CA GLU A 49 14.46 -6.25 7.27
C GLU A 49 15.16 -4.98 7.75
N GLU A 50 16.44 -5.09 8.07
CA GLU A 50 17.27 -3.99 8.56
C GLU A 50 17.33 -2.86 7.54
N LEU A 51 17.53 -3.20 6.25
CA LEU A 51 17.57 -2.22 5.17
C LEU A 51 16.23 -1.52 5.00
N ILE A 52 15.12 -2.27 5.03
CA ILE A 52 13.76 -1.72 4.91
C ILE A 52 13.50 -0.75 6.08
N ILE A 53 13.85 -1.13 7.30
CA ILE A 53 13.68 -0.29 8.50
C ILE A 53 14.52 0.99 8.36
N GLN A 54 15.82 0.87 8.06
CA GLN A 54 16.72 2.00 7.90
C GLN A 54 16.24 2.97 6.83
N ARG A 55 15.87 2.47 5.65
CA ARG A 55 15.37 3.29 4.54
C ARG A 55 14.11 4.04 4.93
N THR A 56 13.15 3.35 5.50
CA THR A 56 11.87 3.95 5.89
C THR A 56 12.07 5.05 6.93
N LEU A 57 12.90 4.81 7.96
CA LEU A 57 13.24 5.82 8.99
C LEU A 57 13.90 7.05 8.36
N THR A 58 14.89 6.83 7.49
CA THR A 58 15.64 7.91 6.81
C THR A 58 14.72 8.78 5.96
N VAL A 59 13.89 8.17 5.12
CA VAL A 59 12.99 8.88 4.21
C VAL A 59 11.90 9.64 4.99
N CYS A 60 11.20 8.95 5.91
CA CYS A 60 10.15 9.57 6.72
C CYS A 60 10.73 10.69 7.61
N GLY A 61 11.91 10.49 8.20
CA GLY A 61 12.59 11.48 9.02
C GLY A 61 12.96 12.74 8.24
N LYS A 62 13.49 12.58 7.03
CA LYS A 62 13.82 13.71 6.16
C LYS A 62 12.61 14.53 5.76
N ILE A 63 11.52 13.87 5.40
CA ILE A 63 10.28 14.55 5.04
C ILE A 63 9.69 15.27 6.27
N ASN A 64 9.62 14.60 7.42
CA ASN A 64 9.09 15.20 8.66
C ASN A 64 9.92 16.39 9.14
N GLY A 65 11.24 16.39 8.91
CA GLY A 65 12.11 17.51 9.23
C GLY A 65 11.89 18.76 8.35
N THR A 66 11.32 18.58 7.16
CA THR A 66 11.02 19.68 6.22
C THR A 66 9.55 20.08 6.26
N TYR A 67 8.66 19.11 6.39
CA TYR A 67 7.21 19.27 6.39
C TYR A 67 6.65 18.64 7.67
N PRO A 68 6.31 19.45 8.71
CA PRO A 68 5.77 18.93 9.95
C PRO A 68 4.51 18.09 9.70
N LEU A 69 4.60 16.78 9.99
CA LEU A 69 3.54 15.81 9.74
C LEU A 69 2.61 15.69 10.95
N ASP A 70 1.35 15.35 10.72
CA ASP A 70 0.38 14.99 11.75
C ASP A 70 0.15 13.47 11.80
N LEU A 71 0.43 12.74 10.70
CA LEU A 71 0.26 11.31 10.63
C LEU A 71 1.11 10.72 9.47
N ILE A 72 1.64 9.51 9.67
CA ILE A 72 2.31 8.74 8.62
C ILE A 72 1.51 7.47 8.32
N VAL A 73 1.25 7.22 7.04
CA VAL A 73 0.72 5.96 6.52
C VAL A 73 1.83 5.19 5.81
N ILE A 74 2.20 4.04 6.34
CA ILE A 74 3.06 3.09 5.65
C ILE A 74 2.16 2.27 4.72
N ALA A 75 2.05 2.74 3.48
CA ALA A 75 1.18 2.15 2.48
C ALA A 75 1.78 0.89 1.82
N CYS A 76 3.00 0.50 2.19
CA CYS A 76 3.65 -0.73 1.74
C CYS A 76 3.34 -1.90 2.68
N ASN A 77 2.71 -2.97 2.18
CA ASN A 77 2.46 -4.17 2.98
C ASN A 77 3.77 -4.82 3.46
N THR A 78 4.76 -4.95 2.58
CA THR A 78 6.07 -5.52 2.92
C THR A 78 6.75 -4.72 4.04
N ALA A 79 6.83 -3.39 3.89
CA ALA A 79 7.40 -2.53 4.92
C ALA A 79 6.63 -2.62 6.24
N SER A 80 5.29 -2.61 6.19
CA SER A 80 4.44 -2.65 7.39
C SER A 80 4.65 -3.87 8.26
N THR A 81 5.19 -4.98 7.72
CA THR A 81 5.50 -6.18 8.52
C THR A 81 6.68 -5.98 9.47
N VAL A 82 7.56 -5.00 9.23
CA VAL A 82 8.83 -4.87 9.97
C VAL A 82 9.11 -3.47 10.52
N VAL A 83 8.60 -2.39 9.90
CA VAL A 83 9.02 -1.01 10.25
C VAL A 83 8.23 -0.38 11.39
N LEU A 84 7.02 -0.85 11.68
CA LEU A 84 6.10 -0.13 12.58
C LEU A 84 6.63 0.04 14.01
N PRO A 85 7.31 -0.94 14.65
CA PRO A 85 7.91 -0.73 15.97
C PRO A 85 8.92 0.43 15.97
N ALA A 86 9.91 0.39 15.06
CA ALA A 86 10.97 1.39 14.98
C ALA A 86 10.44 2.80 14.66
N LEU A 87 9.42 2.90 13.78
CA LEU A 87 8.80 4.18 13.49
C LEU A 87 8.05 4.76 14.71
N ARG A 88 7.34 3.92 15.48
CA ARG A 88 6.61 4.34 16.67
C ARG A 88 7.52 4.73 17.83
N GLU A 89 8.73 4.21 17.89
CA GLU A 89 9.77 4.65 18.83
C GLU A 89 10.39 5.99 18.42
N THR A 90 10.50 6.23 17.09
CA THR A 90 11.17 7.42 16.55
C THR A 90 10.27 8.64 16.45
N PHE A 91 9.00 8.45 16.08
CA PHE A 91 8.06 9.53 15.82
C PHE A 91 6.96 9.57 16.88
N SER A 92 6.69 10.76 17.43
CA SER A 92 5.60 11.00 18.38
C SER A 92 4.21 11.08 17.73
N ILE A 93 4.15 11.18 16.40
CA ILE A 93 2.90 11.26 15.64
C ILE A 93 2.34 9.85 15.35
N PRO A 94 1.03 9.69 15.11
CA PRO A 94 0.43 8.41 14.78
C PRO A 94 1.00 7.78 13.52
N ILE A 95 1.28 6.47 13.58
CA ILE A 95 1.74 5.66 12.45
C ILE A 95 0.69 4.59 12.13
N VAL A 96 0.20 4.60 10.89
CA VAL A 96 -0.72 3.59 10.36
C VAL A 96 0.01 2.71 9.37
N GLY A 97 -0.02 1.40 9.56
CA GLY A 97 0.51 0.42 8.60
C GLY A 97 -0.60 -0.29 7.85
N THR A 98 -0.22 -0.96 6.77
CA THR A 98 -1.11 -1.84 6.01
C THR A 98 -1.06 -3.26 6.56
N VAL A 99 -2.23 -3.87 6.71
CA VAL A 99 -2.38 -5.24 7.21
C VAL A 99 -3.24 -6.01 6.20
N PRO A 100 -2.83 -7.20 5.75
CA PRO A 100 -3.66 -8.02 4.88
C PRO A 100 -5.07 -8.24 5.46
N ALA A 101 -6.10 -8.11 4.63
CA ALA A 101 -7.51 -8.16 5.04
C ALA A 101 -7.99 -9.60 5.36
N ILE A 102 -7.22 -10.36 6.16
CA ILE A 102 -7.49 -11.78 6.46
C ILE A 102 -8.81 -11.94 7.20
N LYS A 103 -9.02 -11.18 8.29
CA LYS A 103 -10.26 -11.26 9.07
C LYS A 103 -11.50 -10.96 8.20
N PRO A 104 -11.58 -9.86 7.45
CA PRO A 104 -12.72 -9.62 6.55
C PRO A 104 -12.93 -10.73 5.52
N ALA A 105 -11.85 -11.32 4.97
CA ALA A 105 -11.96 -12.40 4.01
C ALA A 105 -12.59 -13.67 4.63
N THR A 106 -12.23 -14.01 5.87
CA THR A 106 -12.83 -15.16 6.57
C THR A 106 -14.30 -14.95 6.90
N GLU A 107 -14.71 -13.71 7.13
CA GLU A 107 -16.10 -13.36 7.41
C GLU A 107 -16.99 -13.47 6.16
N ILE A 108 -16.50 -12.97 4.99
CA ILE A 108 -17.27 -12.91 3.75
C ILE A 108 -17.27 -14.22 2.97
N SER A 109 -16.19 -15.02 3.06
CA SER A 109 -16.07 -16.28 2.34
C SER A 109 -17.16 -17.29 2.75
N GLN A 110 -17.86 -17.81 1.77
CA GLN A 110 -18.89 -18.83 1.95
C GLN A 110 -18.30 -20.25 1.94
N THR A 111 -17.31 -20.48 1.10
CA THR A 111 -16.64 -21.78 0.92
C THR A 111 -15.58 -22.07 1.99
N LYS A 112 -15.15 -21.05 2.70
CA LYS A 112 -14.04 -21.08 3.67
C LYS A 112 -12.70 -21.49 3.04
N GLN A 113 -12.56 -21.32 1.71
CA GLN A 113 -11.29 -21.40 1.00
C GLN A 113 -10.94 -20.02 0.45
N ILE A 114 -9.94 -19.38 1.07
CA ILE A 114 -9.53 -18.00 0.77
C ILE A 114 -8.09 -17.97 0.24
N GLY A 115 -7.82 -17.06 -0.68
CA GLY A 115 -6.48 -16.82 -1.23
C GLY A 115 -5.82 -15.61 -0.56
N LEU A 116 -4.54 -15.72 -0.24
CA LEU A 116 -3.69 -14.59 0.10
C LEU A 116 -2.67 -14.39 -1.01
N LEU A 117 -2.90 -13.39 -1.85
CA LEU A 117 -1.99 -12.94 -2.88
C LEU A 117 -1.14 -11.80 -2.33
N ALA A 118 0.18 -12.00 -2.19
CA ALA A 118 1.09 -10.99 -1.66
C ALA A 118 2.45 -11.07 -2.35
N THR A 119 3.40 -10.22 -1.99
CA THR A 119 4.77 -10.37 -2.47
C THR A 119 5.45 -11.57 -1.81
N LYS A 120 6.51 -12.12 -2.44
CA LYS A 120 7.28 -13.24 -1.87
C LYS A 120 7.78 -12.91 -0.46
N GLY A 121 8.33 -11.71 -0.26
CA GLY A 121 8.81 -11.27 1.05
C GLY A 121 7.69 -11.19 2.10
N THR A 122 6.49 -10.72 1.73
CA THR A 122 5.35 -10.66 2.66
C THR A 122 4.87 -12.03 3.10
N ILE A 123 4.72 -12.97 2.15
CA ILE A 123 4.23 -14.34 2.43
C ILE A 123 5.13 -15.11 3.40
N GLN A 124 6.43 -14.82 3.40
CA GLN A 124 7.42 -15.52 4.22
C GLN A 124 7.54 -14.96 5.65
N ARG A 125 6.87 -13.84 5.98
CA ARG A 125 6.95 -13.23 7.31
C ARG A 125 6.10 -14.00 8.33
N SER A 126 6.66 -14.28 9.49
CA SER A 126 5.95 -14.89 10.64
C SER A 126 4.68 -14.13 11.02
N TYR A 127 4.72 -12.80 10.92
CA TYR A 127 3.57 -11.94 11.13
C TYR A 127 2.32 -12.35 10.31
N VAL A 128 2.50 -12.77 9.05
CA VAL A 128 1.40 -13.25 8.20
C VAL A 128 0.83 -14.56 8.72
N ASP A 129 1.70 -15.49 9.14
CA ASP A 129 1.28 -16.77 9.72
C ASP A 129 0.54 -16.57 11.05
N GLU A 130 0.97 -15.61 11.86
CA GLU A 130 0.27 -15.23 13.10
C GLU A 130 -1.13 -14.68 12.82
N LEU A 131 -1.28 -13.82 11.81
CA LEU A 131 -2.59 -13.31 11.39
C LEU A 131 -3.52 -14.43 10.91
N ILE A 132 -3.00 -15.35 10.09
CA ILE A 132 -3.75 -16.52 9.61
C ILE A 132 -4.18 -17.40 10.80
N LYS A 133 -3.26 -17.73 11.69
CA LYS A 133 -3.54 -18.52 12.89
C LYS A 133 -4.58 -17.86 13.80
N LYS A 134 -4.55 -16.53 13.89
CA LYS A 134 -5.47 -15.77 14.75
C LYS A 134 -6.87 -15.62 14.17
N TYR A 135 -6.98 -15.41 12.87
CA TYR A 135 -8.25 -14.99 12.25
C TYR A 135 -8.84 -15.99 11.27
N ALA A 136 -8.07 -16.95 10.74
CA ALA A 136 -8.51 -17.87 9.71
C ALA A 136 -8.56 -19.35 10.18
N THR A 137 -8.86 -19.59 11.45
CA THR A 137 -8.90 -20.94 12.07
C THR A 137 -9.84 -21.91 11.37
N ASN A 138 -10.93 -21.40 10.80
CA ASN A 138 -11.96 -22.18 10.12
C ASN A 138 -11.89 -22.06 8.59
N CYS A 139 -10.78 -21.54 8.05
CA CYS A 139 -10.60 -21.35 6.63
C CYS A 139 -9.33 -22.06 6.13
N LYS A 140 -9.41 -22.64 4.92
CA LYS A 140 -8.23 -23.03 4.18
C LYS A 140 -7.66 -21.79 3.50
N VAL A 141 -6.42 -21.43 3.85
CA VAL A 141 -5.73 -20.27 3.27
C VAL A 141 -4.72 -20.75 2.24
N GLU A 142 -5.01 -20.46 0.98
CA GLU A 142 -4.08 -20.68 -0.14
C GLU A 142 -3.18 -19.44 -0.29
N LYS A 143 -1.87 -19.62 -0.41
CA LYS A 143 -0.92 -18.51 -0.51
C LYS A 143 -0.20 -18.50 -1.85
N ILE A 144 -0.20 -17.34 -2.53
CA ILE A 144 0.69 -17.08 -3.68
C ILE A 144 1.56 -15.87 -3.34
N GLY A 145 2.88 -16.04 -3.46
CA GLY A 145 3.86 -14.97 -3.33
C GLY A 145 4.42 -14.60 -4.70
N SER A 146 4.10 -13.40 -5.21
CA SER A 146 4.63 -12.91 -6.47
C SER A 146 5.14 -11.46 -6.36
N THR A 147 6.43 -11.28 -6.64
CA THR A 147 7.02 -9.94 -6.85
C THR A 147 6.73 -9.46 -8.28
N LYS A 148 6.62 -10.39 -9.23
CA LYS A 148 6.35 -10.10 -10.64
C LYS A 148 5.04 -9.33 -10.86
N LEU A 149 4.00 -9.65 -10.09
CA LEU A 149 2.72 -8.94 -10.18
C LEU A 149 2.83 -7.47 -9.73
N ALA A 150 3.72 -7.16 -8.78
CA ALA A 150 3.97 -5.77 -8.39
C ALA A 150 4.65 -4.99 -9.53
N GLU A 151 5.63 -5.61 -10.22
CA GLU A 151 6.28 -5.01 -11.40
C GLU A 151 5.29 -4.78 -12.54
N ILE A 152 4.38 -5.73 -12.80
CA ILE A 152 3.32 -5.59 -13.82
C ILE A 152 2.41 -4.41 -13.48
N ALA A 153 2.05 -4.24 -12.21
CA ALA A 153 1.21 -3.11 -11.78
C ALA A 153 1.94 -1.76 -11.91
N GLU A 154 3.25 -1.70 -11.61
CA GLU A 154 4.08 -0.51 -11.90
C GLU A 154 4.06 -0.18 -13.39
N GLN A 155 4.32 -1.16 -14.27
CA GLN A 155 4.31 -0.98 -15.72
C GLN A 155 2.96 -0.49 -16.24
N LYS A 156 1.84 -0.97 -15.67
CA LYS A 156 0.49 -0.49 -16.03
C LYS A 156 0.34 1.01 -15.77
N LEU A 157 0.91 1.53 -14.70
CA LEU A 157 0.86 2.96 -14.39
C LEU A 157 1.73 3.81 -15.32
N HIS A 158 2.72 3.20 -15.96
CA HIS A 158 3.50 3.80 -17.03
C HIS A 158 2.87 3.61 -18.42
N GLY A 159 1.61 3.15 -18.50
CA GLY A 159 0.85 3.02 -19.76
C GLY A 159 1.06 1.72 -20.52
N HIS A 160 1.80 0.77 -19.95
CA HIS A 160 1.95 -0.56 -20.57
C HIS A 160 0.70 -1.41 -20.33
N SER A 161 0.32 -2.20 -21.32
CA SER A 161 -0.74 -3.20 -21.16
C SER A 161 -0.28 -4.33 -20.22
N VAL A 162 -1.22 -4.85 -19.41
CA VAL A 162 -0.94 -6.01 -18.55
C VAL A 162 -0.80 -7.26 -19.39
N ASP A 163 0.32 -7.96 -19.27
CA ASP A 163 0.54 -9.26 -19.89
C ASP A 163 -0.26 -10.34 -19.15
N LEU A 164 -1.42 -10.67 -19.72
CA LEU A 164 -2.33 -11.68 -19.18
C LEU A 164 -1.73 -13.11 -19.20
N ILE A 165 -0.76 -13.39 -20.06
CA ILE A 165 -0.10 -14.71 -20.11
C ILE A 165 0.77 -14.87 -18.86
N THR A 166 1.61 -13.87 -18.58
CA THR A 166 2.43 -13.86 -17.37
C THR A 166 1.55 -13.82 -16.12
N LEU A 167 0.48 -13.04 -16.11
CA LEU A 167 -0.45 -12.98 -14.99
C LEU A 167 -1.09 -14.34 -14.70
N LYS A 168 -1.59 -15.04 -15.72
CA LYS A 168 -2.13 -16.40 -15.59
C LYS A 168 -1.10 -17.39 -15.04
N LYS A 169 0.15 -17.30 -15.50
CA LYS A 169 1.22 -18.17 -15.02
C LYS A 169 1.49 -17.99 -13.53
N GLU A 170 1.52 -16.73 -13.06
CA GLU A 170 1.70 -16.42 -11.63
C GLU A 170 0.51 -16.90 -10.77
N LEU A 171 -0.70 -16.95 -11.34
CA LEU A 171 -1.93 -17.36 -10.65
C LEU A 171 -2.31 -18.83 -10.92
N GLU A 172 -1.51 -19.56 -11.71
CA GLU A 172 -1.79 -20.93 -12.13
C GLU A 172 -2.22 -21.87 -10.98
N PRO A 173 -1.58 -21.85 -9.78
CA PRO A 173 -1.98 -22.72 -8.67
C PRO A 173 -3.43 -22.53 -8.20
N TRP A 174 -4.06 -21.40 -8.54
CA TRP A 174 -5.42 -21.09 -8.11
C TRP A 174 -6.49 -21.25 -9.19
N ILE A 175 -6.10 -21.36 -10.47
CA ILE A 175 -7.05 -21.39 -11.59
C ILE A 175 -8.02 -22.57 -11.47
N ALA A 176 -7.55 -23.73 -11.02
CA ALA A 176 -8.36 -24.94 -10.84
C ALA A 176 -9.01 -25.08 -9.45
N LEU A 177 -8.95 -24.06 -8.62
CA LEU A 177 -9.54 -24.11 -7.27
C LEU A 177 -10.98 -23.57 -7.29
N ASP A 178 -11.94 -24.39 -7.68
CA ASP A 178 -13.36 -24.01 -7.80
C ASP A 178 -13.97 -23.48 -6.50
N LYS A 179 -13.42 -23.85 -5.34
CA LYS A 179 -13.89 -23.39 -4.03
C LYS A 179 -13.22 -22.10 -3.56
N LEU A 180 -12.25 -21.56 -4.30
CA LEU A 180 -11.61 -20.29 -3.98
C LEU A 180 -12.58 -19.15 -4.30
N ASP A 181 -13.30 -18.66 -3.31
CA ASP A 181 -14.31 -17.61 -3.51
C ASP A 181 -13.88 -16.20 -3.11
N SER A 182 -12.80 -16.08 -2.35
CA SER A 182 -12.31 -14.81 -1.79
C SER A 182 -10.79 -14.71 -1.94
N VAL A 183 -10.28 -13.59 -2.43
CA VAL A 183 -8.85 -13.30 -2.55
C VAL A 183 -8.49 -12.01 -1.84
N ILE A 184 -7.50 -12.08 -0.96
CA ILE A 184 -6.90 -10.94 -0.28
C ILE A 184 -5.78 -10.40 -1.14
N LEU A 185 -5.89 -9.14 -1.56
CA LEU A 185 -4.86 -8.40 -2.27
C LEU A 185 -3.86 -7.82 -1.25
N GLY A 186 -2.93 -8.66 -0.82
CA GLY A 186 -1.95 -8.38 0.25
C GLY A 186 -0.70 -7.61 -0.21
N CYS A 187 -0.79 -6.90 -1.33
CA CYS A 187 0.19 -5.95 -1.82
C CYS A 187 -0.55 -4.73 -2.37
N THR A 188 -0.06 -3.53 -2.07
CA THR A 188 -0.67 -2.26 -2.52
C THR A 188 -0.76 -2.10 -4.04
N HIS A 189 0.08 -2.80 -4.78
CA HIS A 189 0.05 -2.82 -6.24
C HIS A 189 -1.12 -3.64 -6.81
N PHE A 190 -1.57 -4.68 -6.12
CA PHE A 190 -2.52 -5.63 -6.70
C PHE A 190 -3.93 -5.07 -6.92
N PRO A 191 -4.45 -4.14 -6.10
CA PRO A 191 -5.69 -3.44 -6.44
C PRO A 191 -5.65 -2.69 -7.78
N LEU A 192 -4.46 -2.27 -8.24
CA LEU A 192 -4.28 -1.56 -9.52
C LEU A 192 -4.47 -2.48 -10.75
N ILE A 193 -4.31 -3.79 -10.56
CA ILE A 193 -4.50 -4.84 -11.59
C ILE A 193 -5.62 -5.83 -11.19
N LYS A 194 -6.54 -5.40 -10.33
CA LYS A 194 -7.63 -6.26 -9.83
C LYS A 194 -8.50 -6.81 -10.96
N GLU A 195 -8.81 -6.01 -11.95
CA GLU A 195 -9.65 -6.41 -13.08
C GLU A 195 -9.01 -7.53 -13.88
N GLU A 196 -7.71 -7.43 -14.14
CA GLU A 196 -6.96 -8.45 -14.86
C GLU A 196 -6.79 -9.73 -14.03
N ILE A 197 -6.60 -9.61 -12.71
CA ILE A 197 -6.60 -10.77 -11.79
C ILE A 197 -7.95 -11.47 -11.83
N GLN A 198 -9.05 -10.72 -11.83
CA GLN A 198 -10.40 -11.25 -11.89
C GLN A 198 -10.68 -12.00 -13.21
N LEU A 199 -10.15 -11.51 -14.33
CA LEU A 199 -10.22 -12.23 -15.62
C LEU A 199 -9.50 -13.58 -15.59
N CYS A 200 -8.44 -13.70 -14.78
CA CYS A 200 -7.70 -14.96 -14.60
C CYS A 200 -8.36 -15.92 -13.60
N LEU A 201 -9.13 -15.40 -12.66
CA LEU A 201 -9.77 -16.12 -11.56
C LEU A 201 -11.28 -15.86 -11.53
N PRO A 202 -12.03 -16.28 -12.56
CA PRO A 202 -13.46 -15.98 -12.68
C PRO A 202 -14.34 -16.59 -11.58
N GLN A 203 -13.85 -17.64 -10.90
CA GLN A 203 -14.52 -18.27 -9.76
C GLN A 203 -14.51 -17.41 -8.49
N VAL A 204 -13.56 -16.46 -8.37
CA VAL A 204 -13.41 -15.60 -7.20
C VAL A 204 -14.46 -14.50 -7.22
N LYS A 205 -15.29 -14.47 -6.16
CA LYS A 205 -16.39 -13.50 -6.02
C LYS A 205 -15.96 -12.22 -5.29
N TYR A 206 -15.02 -12.36 -4.33
CA TYR A 206 -14.64 -11.27 -3.44
C TYR A 206 -13.14 -11.02 -3.52
N PHE A 207 -12.77 -9.80 -3.91
CA PHE A 207 -11.41 -9.29 -3.80
C PHE A 207 -11.35 -8.24 -2.71
N LEU A 208 -10.49 -8.46 -1.72
CA LEU A 208 -10.38 -7.61 -0.55
C LEU A 208 -8.99 -6.98 -0.47
N ASP A 209 -8.97 -5.69 -0.30
CA ASP A 209 -7.76 -4.93 0.03
C ASP A 209 -7.96 -4.14 1.34
N PRO A 210 -6.87 -3.66 1.97
CA PRO A 210 -6.96 -2.95 3.25
C PRO A 210 -7.32 -1.47 3.14
N GLY A 211 -7.42 -0.89 1.93
CA GLY A 211 -7.48 0.55 1.71
C GLY A 211 -8.55 1.27 2.53
N TYR A 212 -9.80 0.82 2.44
CA TYR A 212 -10.91 1.43 3.19
C TYR A 212 -10.76 1.30 4.71
N ALA A 213 -10.26 0.18 5.21
CA ALA A 213 -10.01 0.00 6.64
C ALA A 213 -8.92 0.94 7.14
N ILE A 214 -7.88 1.17 6.34
CA ILE A 214 -6.82 2.14 6.61
C ILE A 214 -7.41 3.55 6.62
N ALA A 215 -8.23 3.91 5.64
CA ALA A 215 -8.88 5.22 5.57
C ALA A 215 -9.71 5.53 6.83
N LYS A 216 -10.49 4.57 7.29
CA LYS A 216 -11.23 4.68 8.57
C LYS A 216 -10.29 4.86 9.77
N ARG A 217 -9.18 4.12 9.80
CA ARG A 217 -8.20 4.23 10.89
C ARG A 217 -7.52 5.60 10.90
N VAL A 218 -7.14 6.12 9.74
CA VAL A 218 -6.57 7.46 9.59
C VAL A 218 -7.57 8.51 10.09
N LYS A 219 -8.83 8.45 9.62
CA LYS A 219 -9.91 9.36 10.05
C LYS A 219 -10.09 9.35 11.58
N TYR A 220 -10.14 8.16 12.16
CA TYR A 220 -10.26 8.02 13.62
C TYR A 220 -9.06 8.65 14.35
N LEU A 221 -7.83 8.38 13.94
CA LEU A 221 -6.64 8.91 14.61
C LEU A 221 -6.57 10.43 14.50
N LEU A 222 -6.87 11.00 13.34
CA LEU A 222 -6.91 12.46 13.18
C LEU A 222 -7.97 13.13 14.06
N SER A 223 -9.05 12.44 14.40
CA SER A 223 -10.05 12.98 15.33
C SER A 223 -9.64 12.91 16.81
N THR A 224 -8.53 12.22 17.13
CA THR A 224 -8.03 12.04 18.51
C THR A 224 -6.78 12.86 18.83
N ILE A 225 -6.22 13.55 17.85
CA ILE A 225 -5.03 14.39 18.01
C ILE A 225 -5.39 15.88 17.86
N ASP A 226 -4.63 16.73 18.56
CA ASP A 226 -4.71 18.18 18.38
C ASP A 226 -3.85 18.60 17.19
N ILE A 227 -4.52 19.03 16.12
CA ILE A 227 -3.84 19.46 14.89
C ILE A 227 -3.46 20.92 15.05
N GLN A 228 -2.17 21.14 15.16
CA GLN A 228 -1.61 22.49 15.30
C GLN A 228 -1.91 23.32 14.05
N ALA A 229 -2.22 24.60 14.26
CA ALA A 229 -2.40 25.54 13.16
C ALA A 229 -1.09 25.67 12.37
N LYS A 230 -1.14 25.36 11.08
CA LYS A 230 -0.02 25.47 10.14
C LYS A 230 -0.42 26.41 9.01
N PRO A 231 0.55 27.02 8.30
CA PRO A 231 0.24 27.70 7.05
C PRO A 231 -0.49 26.74 6.12
N THR A 232 -1.63 27.18 5.60
CA THR A 232 -2.44 26.35 4.68
C THR A 232 -1.62 26.06 3.43
N ASN A 233 -1.23 24.81 3.25
CA ASN A 233 -0.54 24.35 2.05
C ASN A 233 -1.60 23.81 1.10
N THR A 234 -1.77 24.45 -0.04
CA THR A 234 -2.83 24.09 -1.00
C THR A 234 -2.40 23.03 -2.02
N GLN A 235 -1.11 22.70 -2.03
CA GLN A 235 -0.54 21.81 -3.03
C GLN A 235 -0.03 20.52 -2.39
N ASN A 236 -0.61 19.39 -2.80
CA ASN A 236 -0.07 18.07 -2.47
C ASN A 236 1.28 17.86 -3.16
N LEU A 237 2.21 17.21 -2.46
CA LEU A 237 3.58 16.97 -2.93
C LEU A 237 3.85 15.47 -3.07
N ILE A 238 4.55 15.11 -4.16
CA ILE A 238 4.98 13.75 -4.40
C ILE A 238 6.51 13.69 -4.50
N PHE A 239 7.12 12.68 -3.87
CA PHE A 239 8.55 12.49 -3.81
C PHE A 239 8.95 11.12 -4.31
N CYS A 240 10.11 11.05 -4.98
CA CYS A 240 10.82 9.80 -5.27
C CYS A 240 12.25 9.88 -4.74
N THR A 241 12.88 8.73 -4.49
CA THR A 241 14.26 8.68 -3.96
C THR A 241 15.32 8.49 -5.04
N LYS A 242 14.90 8.24 -6.28
CA LYS A 242 15.77 8.10 -7.45
C LYS A 242 15.11 8.76 -8.65
N LEU A 243 15.88 9.63 -9.32
CA LEU A 243 15.44 10.22 -10.58
C LEU A 243 15.23 9.11 -11.63
N PHE A 244 14.14 9.20 -12.37
CA PHE A 244 13.84 8.37 -13.53
C PHE A 244 13.23 9.23 -14.64
N GLU A 245 13.21 8.71 -15.84
CA GLU A 245 12.57 9.40 -16.96
C GLU A 245 11.06 9.39 -16.74
N LEU A 246 10.52 10.59 -16.59
CA LEU A 246 9.08 10.78 -16.36
C LEU A 246 8.36 10.70 -17.70
N ASP A 247 7.65 9.59 -17.93
CA ASP A 247 6.80 9.48 -19.11
C ASP A 247 5.48 10.26 -18.93
N LYS A 248 4.86 10.62 -20.07
CA LYS A 248 3.63 11.43 -20.09
C LYS A 248 2.45 10.74 -19.41
N THR A 249 2.41 9.43 -19.44
CA THR A 249 1.32 8.65 -18.81
C THR A 249 1.43 8.74 -17.30
N PHE A 250 2.62 8.54 -16.75
CA PHE A 250 2.84 8.68 -15.32
C PHE A 250 2.63 10.12 -14.85
N GLU A 251 3.12 11.11 -15.60
CA GLU A 251 2.86 12.53 -15.32
C GLU A 251 1.36 12.84 -15.29
N TYR A 252 0.60 12.33 -16.26
CA TYR A 252 -0.86 12.46 -16.27
C TYR A 252 -1.49 11.81 -15.04
N MET A 253 -1.04 10.61 -14.66
CA MET A 253 -1.57 9.89 -13.50
C MET A 253 -1.32 10.62 -12.19
N ILE A 254 -0.11 11.14 -11.93
CA ILE A 254 0.17 11.91 -10.70
C ILE A 254 -0.67 13.19 -10.64
N ASN A 255 -0.90 13.86 -11.77
CA ASN A 255 -1.80 15.02 -11.85
C ASN A 255 -3.26 14.65 -11.53
N LEU A 256 -3.74 13.51 -12.05
CA LEU A 256 -5.08 12.99 -11.77
C LEU A 256 -5.28 12.69 -10.25
N TRP A 257 -4.22 12.25 -9.58
CA TRP A 257 -4.23 12.03 -8.12
C TRP A 257 -4.07 13.32 -7.31
N GLY A 258 -3.86 14.45 -7.99
CA GLY A 258 -3.82 15.78 -7.38
C GLY A 258 -2.43 16.22 -6.94
N PHE A 259 -1.38 15.62 -7.51
CA PHE A 259 0.00 16.06 -7.38
C PHE A 259 0.44 16.78 -8.67
N LYS A 260 1.17 17.88 -8.55
CA LYS A 260 1.58 18.67 -9.71
C LYS A 260 3.02 18.43 -10.15
N GLU A 261 3.88 18.08 -9.23
CA GLU A 261 5.32 17.99 -9.47
C GLU A 261 5.91 16.82 -8.69
N LEU A 262 6.79 16.07 -9.35
CA LEU A 262 7.58 15.01 -8.75
C LEU A 262 8.93 15.58 -8.28
N ILE A 263 9.18 15.47 -6.99
CA ILE A 263 10.39 15.98 -6.33
C ILE A 263 11.34 14.83 -6.03
N VAL A 264 12.61 14.97 -6.41
CA VAL A 264 13.63 13.98 -6.04
C VAL A 264 14.12 14.27 -4.62
N LEU A 265 13.93 13.32 -3.72
CA LEU A 265 14.39 13.39 -2.35
C LEU A 265 15.79 12.78 -2.24
N ASN A 266 16.80 13.59 -2.00
CA ASN A 266 18.17 13.12 -1.80
C ASN A 266 18.33 12.50 -0.40
N VAL A 267 18.40 11.17 -0.31
CA VAL A 267 18.50 10.36 0.92
C VAL A 267 19.52 9.23 0.78
#